data_243a06e605fec1b301ca29fad958b5f9
#
_entry.id   243a06e605fec1b301ca29fad958b5f9
#
_cell.length_a   1.000
_cell.length_b   1.000
_cell.length_c   1.000
_cell.angle_alpha   90.00
_cell.angle_beta   90.00
_cell.angle_gamma   90.00
#
_symmetry.space_group_name_H-M   'P 1'
#
loop_
_entity.id
_entity.type
_entity.pdbx_description
1 polymer ?
#
loop_
_entity_poly.entity_id
_entity_poly.type
_entity_poly.pdbx_seq_one_letter_code
_entity_poly.pdbx_strand_id
1 'polypeptide(L)'
;MLNDNLEAQAQAIFTSWFVDFEPFEHSIDEDGAPLPPADWKTGILDNCIDFLNGYAFKSDDLLDEPTDECYDVFKMGNIKKGGGLNYDGTKSWIARDCCQSLERFILSSGDILMAMTDMKENVALLGHTALMDIDDKYIVNQRVGLLRPNGYLNISPYQIYLLTNNATFLQELRRHAHIGVQVNLSKEDIINSQMYYAPAEINLAFATKVKPLFDCISLNNAEIVQLTETALQIQAQLSR
;
A
#
# COMPACT_ATOMS: atom_id res chain seq x y z
N MET A 1 8.94 -9.71 12.56
CA MET A 1 10.20 -9.19 13.19
C MET A 1 11.26 -8.81 12.17
N LEU A 2 11.74 -9.68 11.24
CA LEU A 2 12.77 -9.25 10.26
C LEU A 2 12.21 -8.23 9.26
N ASN A 3 11.10 -8.53 8.62
CA ASN A 3 10.45 -7.60 7.67
C ASN A 3 10.04 -6.29 8.33
N ASP A 4 9.50 -6.32 9.56
CA ASP A 4 9.12 -5.10 10.28
C ASP A 4 10.33 -4.18 10.53
N ASN A 5 11.51 -4.79 10.76
CA ASN A 5 12.76 -4.02 10.91
C ASN A 5 13.21 -3.40 9.58
N LEU A 6 13.09 -4.13 8.46
CA LEU A 6 13.42 -3.62 7.13
C LEU A 6 12.46 -2.49 6.72
N GLU A 7 11.16 -2.64 6.97
CA GLU A 7 10.18 -1.58 6.76
C GLU A 7 10.47 -0.34 7.63
N ALA A 8 10.80 -0.54 8.92
CA ALA A 8 11.18 0.56 9.81
C ALA A 8 12.43 1.30 9.34
N GLN A 9 13.43 0.59 8.80
CA GLN A 9 14.60 1.21 8.18
C GLN A 9 14.23 2.03 6.95
N ALA A 10 13.40 1.47 6.05
CA ALA A 10 12.92 2.20 4.87
C ALA A 10 12.12 3.45 5.27
N GLN A 11 11.24 3.34 6.28
CA GLN A 11 10.47 4.47 6.80
C GLN A 11 11.38 5.54 7.45
N ALA A 12 12.43 5.13 8.16
CA ALA A 12 13.41 6.09 8.72
C ALA A 12 14.15 6.85 7.62
N ILE A 13 14.57 6.17 6.55
CA ILE A 13 15.20 6.82 5.40
C ILE A 13 14.20 7.78 4.72
N PHE A 14 12.94 7.38 4.56
CA PHE A 14 11.89 8.24 4.00
C PHE A 14 11.69 9.50 4.86
N THR A 15 11.57 9.34 6.17
CA THR A 15 11.37 10.44 7.11
C THR A 15 12.55 11.42 7.04
N SER A 16 13.80 10.92 7.11
CA SER A 16 15.01 11.75 6.99
C SER A 16 15.05 12.54 5.67
N TRP A 17 14.60 11.97 4.54
CA TRP A 17 14.70 12.59 3.22
C TRP A 17 13.53 13.53 2.89
N PHE A 18 12.29 13.14 3.20
CA PHE A 18 11.06 13.78 2.70
C PHE A 18 10.20 14.44 3.79
N VAL A 19 10.58 14.31 5.06
CA VAL A 19 9.90 14.95 6.19
C VAL A 19 10.86 15.89 6.92
N ASP A 20 12.04 15.40 7.27
CA ASP A 20 13.06 16.16 8.01
C ASP A 20 14.07 16.87 7.08
N PHE A 21 14.13 16.49 5.80
CA PHE A 21 15.01 17.01 4.74
C PHE A 21 16.49 17.01 5.10
N GLU A 22 16.93 16.15 6.04
CA GLU A 22 18.29 16.12 6.61
C GLU A 22 19.43 16.08 5.58
N PRO A 23 19.35 15.32 4.45
CA PRO A 23 20.43 15.28 3.46
C PRO A 23 20.51 16.52 2.56
N PHE A 24 19.57 17.47 2.67
CA PHE A 24 19.42 18.58 1.75
C PHE A 24 19.56 19.92 2.48
N GLU A 25 20.02 20.94 1.77
CA GLU A 25 19.97 22.30 2.28
C GLU A 25 18.49 22.75 2.40
N HIS A 26 18.06 23.06 3.61
CA HIS A 26 16.68 23.47 3.91
C HIS A 26 16.65 24.56 4.96
N SER A 27 15.53 25.25 5.08
CA SER A 27 15.26 26.23 6.14
C SER A 27 14.33 25.63 7.19
N ILE A 28 14.13 26.36 8.27
CA ILE A 28 13.15 26.04 9.31
C ILE A 28 12.11 27.17 9.38
N ASP A 29 10.88 26.83 9.77
CA ASP A 29 9.83 27.82 10.02
C ASP A 29 9.98 28.50 11.40
N GLU A 30 9.02 29.36 11.75
CA GLU A 30 9.00 30.11 13.02
C GLU A 30 8.87 29.20 14.25
N ASP A 31 8.27 28.01 14.08
CA ASP A 31 8.07 27.00 15.13
C ASP A 31 9.23 26.00 15.21
N GLY A 32 10.25 26.13 14.35
CA GLY A 32 11.42 25.25 14.28
C GLY A 32 11.22 23.98 13.47
N ALA A 33 10.12 23.85 12.72
CA ALA A 33 9.89 22.71 11.83
C ALA A 33 10.68 22.86 10.51
N PRO A 34 11.23 21.77 9.95
CA PRO A 34 11.96 21.81 8.70
C PRO A 34 11.01 22.14 7.53
N LEU A 35 11.46 23.04 6.66
CA LEU A 35 10.77 23.37 5.41
C LEU A 35 11.43 22.65 4.24
N PRO A 36 10.68 22.29 3.19
CA PRO A 36 11.26 21.62 2.03
C PRO A 36 12.35 22.49 1.38
N PRO A 37 13.36 21.88 0.73
CA PRO A 37 14.34 22.61 -0.07
C PRO A 37 13.67 23.53 -1.09
N ALA A 38 14.30 24.66 -1.38
CA ALA A 38 13.70 25.75 -2.16
C ALA A 38 13.34 25.37 -3.63
N ASP A 39 13.99 24.34 -4.16
CA ASP A 39 13.75 23.80 -5.50
C ASP A 39 12.66 22.72 -5.56
N TRP A 40 12.16 22.27 -4.39
CA TRP A 40 11.05 21.31 -4.35
C TRP A 40 9.72 22.01 -4.56
N LYS A 41 8.75 21.28 -5.10
CA LYS A 41 7.40 21.78 -5.40
C LYS A 41 6.37 21.14 -4.50
N THR A 42 5.39 21.91 -4.07
CA THR A 42 4.18 21.34 -3.46
C THR A 42 3.23 20.89 -4.56
N GLY A 43 2.62 19.74 -4.36
CA GLY A 43 1.62 19.19 -5.26
C GLY A 43 0.68 18.22 -4.55
N ILE A 44 -0.09 17.47 -5.32
CA ILE A 44 -1.08 16.52 -4.82
C ILE A 44 -0.78 15.11 -5.31
N LEU A 45 -1.26 14.11 -4.58
CA LEU A 45 -0.98 12.70 -4.87
C LEU A 45 -1.46 12.29 -6.27
N ASP A 46 -2.54 12.88 -6.80
CA ASP A 46 -3.12 12.60 -8.12
C ASP A 46 -2.11 12.72 -9.27
N ASN A 47 -1.14 13.62 -9.15
CA ASN A 47 -0.16 13.82 -10.22
C ASN A 47 0.81 12.64 -10.40
N CYS A 48 1.01 11.82 -9.39
CA CYS A 48 1.99 10.73 -9.41
C CYS A 48 1.38 9.33 -9.35
N ILE A 49 0.05 9.22 -9.33
CA ILE A 49 -0.68 7.95 -9.34
C ILE A 49 -1.85 7.97 -10.31
N ASP A 50 -2.23 6.77 -10.77
CA ASP A 50 -3.54 6.49 -11.33
C ASP A 50 -4.39 5.83 -10.23
N PHE A 51 -5.46 6.50 -9.80
CA PHE A 51 -6.32 6.01 -8.73
C PHE A 51 -7.54 5.26 -9.26
N LEU A 52 -7.81 4.08 -8.70
CA LEU A 52 -8.99 3.26 -8.99
C LEU A 52 -9.64 2.78 -7.70
N ASN A 53 -10.96 2.96 -7.55
CA ASN A 53 -11.71 2.24 -6.51
C ASN A 53 -11.81 0.76 -6.88
N GLY A 54 -11.64 -0.14 -5.91
CA GLY A 54 -11.82 -1.56 -6.14
C GLY A 54 -13.22 -1.92 -6.63
N TYR A 55 -13.36 -3.11 -7.21
CA TYR A 55 -14.60 -3.58 -7.83
C TYR A 55 -15.57 -4.15 -6.79
N ALA A 56 -16.86 -3.88 -6.95
CA ALA A 56 -17.93 -4.40 -6.09
C ALA A 56 -18.41 -5.75 -6.60
N PHE A 57 -17.76 -6.84 -6.18
CA PHE A 57 -18.20 -8.20 -6.50
C PHE A 57 -19.53 -8.51 -5.83
N LYS A 58 -20.40 -9.24 -6.53
CA LYS A 58 -21.60 -9.83 -5.94
C LYS A 58 -21.21 -11.01 -5.07
N SER A 59 -21.88 -11.19 -3.95
CA SER A 59 -21.59 -12.31 -3.03
C SER A 59 -21.72 -13.67 -3.70
N ASP A 60 -22.67 -13.81 -4.62
CA ASP A 60 -22.95 -15.05 -5.34
C ASP A 60 -21.87 -15.41 -6.39
N ASP A 61 -21.03 -14.44 -6.79
CA ASP A 61 -19.91 -14.65 -7.71
C ASP A 61 -18.63 -15.07 -6.98
N LEU A 62 -18.64 -14.99 -5.64
CA LEU A 62 -17.47 -15.30 -4.81
C LEU A 62 -17.47 -16.79 -4.40
N LEU A 63 -16.27 -17.36 -4.37
CA LEU A 63 -16.01 -18.70 -3.90
C LEU A 63 -15.56 -18.67 -2.43
N ASP A 64 -16.03 -19.64 -1.64
CA ASP A 64 -15.62 -19.82 -0.23
C ASP A 64 -14.29 -20.59 -0.11
N GLU A 65 -13.91 -21.34 -1.14
CA GLU A 65 -12.71 -22.14 -1.22
C GLU A 65 -11.93 -21.80 -2.50
N PRO A 66 -10.58 -21.80 -2.48
CA PRO A 66 -9.78 -21.54 -3.68
C PRO A 66 -9.85 -22.68 -4.69
N THR A 67 -9.68 -22.34 -5.96
CA THR A 67 -9.47 -23.28 -7.06
C THR A 67 -8.18 -22.90 -7.79
N ASP A 68 -7.66 -23.80 -8.65
CA ASP A 68 -6.46 -23.54 -9.44
C ASP A 68 -6.64 -22.37 -10.43
N GLU A 69 -7.89 -22.10 -10.84
CA GLU A 69 -8.26 -21.07 -11.82
C GLU A 69 -9.05 -19.92 -11.17
N CYS A 70 -8.53 -19.35 -10.06
CA CYS A 70 -9.16 -18.22 -9.40
C CYS A 70 -8.17 -17.09 -9.09
N TYR A 71 -8.73 -15.90 -8.81
CA TYR A 71 -8.03 -14.81 -8.14
C TYR A 71 -8.38 -14.78 -6.66
N ASP A 72 -7.39 -14.47 -5.82
CA ASP A 72 -7.61 -14.06 -4.44
C ASP A 72 -8.27 -12.67 -4.42
N VAL A 73 -9.40 -12.51 -3.73
CA VAL A 73 -10.07 -11.22 -3.64
C VAL A 73 -9.42 -10.38 -2.55
N PHE A 74 -8.67 -9.34 -2.97
CA PHE A 74 -7.98 -8.44 -2.06
C PHE A 74 -8.97 -7.52 -1.35
N LYS A 75 -9.09 -7.66 -0.05
CA LYS A 75 -9.97 -6.87 0.83
C LYS A 75 -9.14 -6.13 1.88
N MET A 76 -9.77 -5.25 2.65
CA MET A 76 -9.09 -4.53 3.73
C MET A 76 -8.38 -5.45 4.74
N GLY A 77 -8.87 -6.70 4.93
CA GLY A 77 -8.19 -7.70 5.77
C GLY A 77 -6.81 -8.12 5.26
N ASN A 78 -6.50 -7.84 3.99
CA ASN A 78 -5.17 -8.08 3.40
C ASN A 78 -4.19 -6.92 3.68
N ILE A 79 -4.62 -5.86 4.37
CA ILE A 79 -3.76 -4.76 4.80
C ILE A 79 -3.54 -4.88 6.31
N LYS A 80 -2.29 -4.87 6.76
CA LYS A 80 -1.94 -4.89 8.19
C LYS A 80 -2.26 -3.54 8.84
N LYS A 81 -2.60 -3.56 10.12
CA LYS A 81 -2.59 -2.35 10.97
C LYS A 81 -1.14 -1.86 11.06
N GLY A 82 -0.94 -0.58 10.74
CA GLY A 82 0.41 -0.01 10.63
C GLY A 82 1.03 -0.10 9.24
N GLY A 83 0.33 -0.69 8.26
CA GLY A 83 0.79 -0.87 6.88
C GLY A 83 1.35 -2.26 6.59
N GLY A 84 1.47 -2.57 5.31
CA GLY A 84 2.02 -3.83 4.80
C GLY A 84 0.99 -4.89 4.43
N LEU A 85 1.43 -5.89 3.67
CA LEU A 85 0.61 -7.01 3.21
C LEU A 85 0.34 -8.02 4.32
N ASN A 86 -0.92 -8.44 4.42
CA ASN A 86 -1.37 -9.58 5.20
C ASN A 86 -1.84 -10.68 4.24
N TYR A 87 -1.01 -11.66 3.97
CA TYR A 87 -1.31 -12.77 3.08
C TYR A 87 -2.42 -13.69 3.62
N ASP A 88 -2.57 -13.79 4.94
CA ASP A 88 -3.61 -14.59 5.60
C ASP A 88 -4.99 -13.87 5.62
N GLY A 89 -5.06 -12.65 5.06
CA GLY A 89 -6.26 -11.82 5.04
C GLY A 89 -7.32 -12.28 4.05
N THR A 90 -6.95 -13.06 3.04
CA THR A 90 -7.88 -13.54 2.00
C THR A 90 -8.89 -14.53 2.59
N LYS A 91 -10.17 -14.28 2.30
CA LYS A 91 -11.31 -15.10 2.74
C LYS A 91 -12.34 -15.30 1.64
N SER A 92 -12.01 -14.99 0.41
CA SER A 92 -12.88 -15.15 -0.76
C SER A 92 -12.03 -15.18 -2.02
N TRP A 93 -12.53 -15.92 -2.98
CA TRP A 93 -11.89 -16.10 -4.29
C TRP A 93 -12.91 -15.85 -5.39
N ILE A 94 -12.46 -15.66 -6.62
CA ILE A 94 -13.32 -15.51 -7.78
C ILE A 94 -12.69 -16.20 -8.99
N ALA A 95 -13.52 -16.93 -9.76
CA ALA A 95 -13.05 -17.62 -10.95
C ALA A 95 -12.51 -16.61 -11.99
N ARG A 96 -11.38 -16.94 -12.63
CA ARG A 96 -10.71 -16.06 -13.61
C ARG A 96 -11.58 -15.73 -14.80
N ASP A 97 -12.41 -16.66 -15.26
CA ASP A 97 -13.36 -16.46 -16.37
C ASP A 97 -14.43 -15.42 -16.05
N CYS A 98 -14.80 -15.23 -14.80
CA CYS A 98 -15.70 -14.15 -14.38
C CYS A 98 -15.05 -12.76 -14.45
N CYS A 99 -13.74 -12.69 -14.65
CA CYS A 99 -12.97 -11.45 -14.58
C CYS A 99 -12.45 -10.93 -15.94
N GLN A 100 -12.90 -11.49 -17.07
CA GLN A 100 -12.40 -11.16 -18.43
C GLN A 100 -12.51 -9.67 -18.83
N SER A 101 -13.38 -8.91 -18.19
CA SER A 101 -13.52 -7.45 -18.41
C SER A 101 -13.01 -6.61 -17.22
N LEU A 102 -12.29 -7.23 -16.30
CA LEU A 102 -11.87 -6.64 -15.05
C LEU A 102 -10.33 -6.53 -14.92
N GLU A 103 -9.58 -6.60 -16.03
CA GLU A 103 -8.12 -6.61 -16.06
C GLU A 103 -7.50 -5.44 -15.29
N ARG A 104 -8.15 -4.27 -15.33
CA ARG A 104 -7.69 -3.06 -14.62
C ARG A 104 -7.69 -3.21 -13.09
N PHE A 105 -8.44 -4.17 -12.56
CA PHE A 105 -8.56 -4.46 -11.12
C PHE A 105 -7.62 -5.59 -10.66
N ILE A 106 -6.99 -6.31 -11.60
CA ILE A 106 -5.97 -7.31 -11.30
C ILE A 106 -4.72 -6.59 -10.81
N LEU A 107 -4.17 -7.06 -9.71
CA LEU A 107 -3.04 -6.42 -9.05
C LEU A 107 -1.71 -6.89 -9.62
N SER A 108 -0.79 -5.95 -9.70
CA SER A 108 0.59 -6.16 -10.14
C SER A 108 1.58 -5.69 -9.06
N SER A 109 2.76 -6.23 -9.09
CA SER A 109 3.86 -5.78 -8.23
C SER A 109 4.11 -4.28 -8.41
N GLY A 110 4.21 -3.55 -7.30
CA GLY A 110 4.30 -2.09 -7.28
C GLY A 110 2.96 -1.37 -7.11
N ASP A 111 1.81 -2.05 -7.22
CA ASP A 111 0.51 -1.47 -6.85
C ASP A 111 0.45 -1.18 -5.35
N ILE A 112 -0.15 -0.05 -4.96
CA ILE A 112 -0.37 0.34 -3.57
C ILE A 112 -1.87 0.25 -3.26
N LEU A 113 -2.21 -0.47 -2.20
CA LEU A 113 -3.59 -0.78 -1.80
C LEU A 113 -3.93 -0.05 -0.51
N MET A 114 -4.86 0.90 -0.53
CA MET A 114 -5.24 1.72 0.63
C MET A 114 -6.57 1.27 1.22
N ALA A 115 -6.63 1.10 2.53
CA ALA A 115 -7.89 0.89 3.26
C ALA A 115 -8.69 2.20 3.30
N MET A 116 -9.84 2.22 2.61
CA MET A 116 -10.69 3.41 2.51
C MET A 116 -11.79 3.49 3.57
N THR A 117 -11.97 2.45 4.38
CA THR A 117 -13.04 2.36 5.37
C THR A 117 -12.52 1.74 6.65
N ASP A 118 -13.03 2.15 7.81
CA ASP A 118 -12.76 1.50 9.09
C ASP A 118 -13.97 1.62 10.04
N MET A 119 -13.91 0.88 11.13
CA MET A 119 -14.92 0.96 12.19
C MET A 119 -14.74 2.23 13.01
N LYS A 120 -15.85 2.90 13.36
CA LYS A 120 -15.83 4.17 14.08
C LYS A 120 -15.15 4.09 15.46
N GLU A 121 -15.27 2.96 16.14
CA GLU A 121 -14.72 2.75 17.48
C GLU A 121 -13.20 2.48 17.46
N ASN A 122 -12.64 2.13 16.31
CA ASN A 122 -11.22 1.76 16.18
C ASN A 122 -10.68 2.10 14.79
N VAL A 123 -10.38 3.37 14.57
CA VAL A 123 -9.84 3.87 13.29
C VAL A 123 -8.35 3.52 13.17
N ALA A 124 -8.03 2.23 13.21
CA ALA A 124 -6.64 1.78 13.19
C ALA A 124 -6.12 1.47 11.78
N LEU A 125 -7.02 1.09 10.86
CA LEU A 125 -6.65 0.66 9.51
C LEU A 125 -6.81 1.76 8.46
N LEU A 126 -7.72 2.72 8.67
CA LEU A 126 -8.07 3.76 7.71
C LEU A 126 -6.84 4.50 7.16
N GLY A 127 -6.69 4.54 5.85
CA GLY A 127 -5.61 5.22 5.15
C GLY A 127 -4.29 4.42 5.11
N HIS A 128 -4.14 3.36 5.92
CA HIS A 128 -2.97 2.49 5.81
C HIS A 128 -2.95 1.76 4.47
N THR A 129 -1.74 1.53 3.99
CA THR A 129 -1.52 0.90 2.69
C THR A 129 -0.68 -0.37 2.78
N ALA A 130 -0.84 -1.19 1.76
CA ALA A 130 0.04 -2.32 1.46
C ALA A 130 0.68 -2.12 0.09
N LEU A 131 1.93 -2.51 -0.06
CA LEU A 131 2.63 -2.57 -1.33
C LEU A 131 2.53 -4.00 -1.87
N MET A 132 1.96 -4.16 -3.07
CA MET A 132 1.85 -5.45 -3.74
C MET A 132 3.22 -5.91 -4.24
N ASP A 133 3.56 -7.17 -3.99
CA ASP A 133 4.82 -7.80 -4.39
C ASP A 133 4.63 -9.05 -5.27
N ILE A 134 3.38 -9.35 -5.66
CA ILE A 134 3.02 -10.52 -6.47
C ILE A 134 2.17 -10.04 -7.66
N ASP A 135 2.49 -10.52 -8.87
CA ASP A 135 1.71 -10.28 -10.08
C ASP A 135 0.60 -11.31 -10.24
N ASP A 136 -0.53 -10.87 -10.83
CA ASP A 136 -1.62 -11.74 -11.36
C ASP A 136 -2.19 -12.75 -10.37
N LYS A 137 -2.07 -12.50 -9.07
CA LYS A 137 -2.66 -13.34 -8.02
C LYS A 137 -3.93 -12.76 -7.44
N TYR A 138 -3.98 -11.45 -7.28
CA TYR A 138 -5.06 -10.76 -6.58
C TYR A 138 -5.89 -9.90 -7.51
N ILE A 139 -7.17 -9.75 -7.16
CA ILE A 139 -8.09 -8.76 -7.75
C ILE A 139 -8.70 -7.90 -6.64
N VAL A 140 -8.68 -6.56 -6.83
CA VAL A 140 -9.05 -5.62 -5.78
C VAL A 140 -10.55 -5.48 -5.61
N ASN A 141 -11.04 -5.61 -4.36
CA ASN A 141 -12.44 -5.43 -3.99
C ASN A 141 -12.71 -3.97 -3.56
N GLN A 142 -13.99 -3.57 -3.63
CA GLN A 142 -14.50 -2.29 -3.10
C GLN A 142 -14.01 -2.02 -1.68
N ARG A 143 -13.93 -0.75 -1.28
CA ARG A 143 -13.38 -0.24 -0.01
C ARG A 143 -11.86 -0.34 0.11
N VAL A 144 -11.18 -0.80 -0.94
CA VAL A 144 -9.74 -0.70 -1.11
C VAL A 144 -9.47 0.20 -2.31
N GLY A 145 -8.75 1.28 -2.10
CA GLY A 145 -8.23 2.14 -3.17
C GLY A 145 -6.98 1.51 -3.77
N LEU A 146 -6.93 1.41 -5.08
CA LEU A 146 -5.74 1.01 -5.84
C LEU A 146 -5.04 2.27 -6.33
N LEU A 147 -3.82 2.47 -5.92
CA LEU A 147 -2.95 3.58 -6.30
C LEU A 147 -1.82 2.99 -7.15
N ARG A 148 -1.83 3.26 -8.46
CA ARG A 148 -0.77 2.85 -9.38
C ARG A 148 0.18 3.99 -9.64
N PRO A 149 1.46 3.89 -9.28
CA PRO A 149 2.44 4.91 -9.64
C PRO A 149 2.54 5.05 -11.15
N ASN A 150 2.46 6.29 -11.65
CA ASN A 150 2.46 6.59 -13.08
C ASN A 150 3.85 7.04 -13.61
N GLY A 151 4.87 7.02 -12.77
CA GLY A 151 6.25 7.37 -13.12
C GLY A 151 6.56 8.86 -13.10
N TYR A 152 5.62 9.72 -12.67
CA TYR A 152 5.86 11.17 -12.58
C TYR A 152 7.10 11.46 -11.72
N LEU A 153 8.01 12.25 -12.24
CA LEU A 153 9.29 12.62 -11.60
C LEU A 153 10.10 11.44 -11.03
N ASN A 154 9.99 10.26 -11.60
CA ASN A 154 10.63 9.03 -11.09
C ASN A 154 10.22 8.66 -9.65
N ILE A 155 9.06 9.15 -9.18
CA ILE A 155 8.50 8.76 -7.87
C ILE A 155 8.19 7.27 -7.92
N SER A 156 8.84 6.51 -7.05
CA SER A 156 8.75 5.05 -7.03
C SER A 156 7.55 4.55 -6.23
N PRO A 157 7.09 3.30 -6.45
CA PRO A 157 6.10 2.66 -5.58
C PRO A 157 6.49 2.68 -4.10
N TYR A 158 7.77 2.47 -3.80
CA TYR A 158 8.29 2.50 -2.43
C TYR A 158 8.08 3.86 -1.77
N GLN A 159 8.31 4.94 -2.51
CA GLN A 159 8.15 6.31 -2.00
C GLN A 159 6.68 6.62 -1.68
N ILE A 160 5.74 6.23 -2.56
CA ILE A 160 4.30 6.41 -2.32
C ILE A 160 3.83 5.53 -1.15
N TYR A 161 4.27 4.28 -1.07
CA TYR A 161 3.97 3.37 0.03
C TYR A 161 4.44 3.93 1.38
N LEU A 162 5.68 4.42 1.45
CA LEU A 162 6.25 5.00 2.66
C LEU A 162 5.58 6.33 3.04
N LEU A 163 5.25 7.18 2.06
CA LEU A 163 4.49 8.41 2.25
C LEU A 163 3.12 8.10 2.88
N THR A 164 2.36 7.20 2.27
CA THR A 164 0.99 6.89 2.70
C THR A 164 0.90 6.18 4.05
N ASN A 165 1.99 5.55 4.52
CA ASN A 165 2.11 4.99 5.87
C ASN A 165 2.87 5.92 6.85
N ASN A 166 3.31 7.10 6.42
CA ASN A 166 3.92 8.08 7.30
C ASN A 166 2.89 8.67 8.27
N ALA A 167 3.26 8.81 9.53
CA ALA A 167 2.33 9.24 10.59
C ALA A 167 1.72 10.63 10.33
N THR A 168 2.54 11.58 9.86
CA THR A 168 2.09 12.95 9.56
C THR A 168 1.09 12.96 8.39
N PHE A 169 1.39 12.23 7.31
CA PHE A 169 0.50 12.09 6.16
C PHE A 169 -0.83 11.44 6.56
N LEU A 170 -0.78 10.33 7.31
CA LEU A 170 -1.99 9.63 7.79
C LEU A 170 -2.84 10.51 8.71
N GLN A 171 -2.22 11.28 9.58
CA GLN A 171 -2.93 12.19 10.47
C GLN A 171 -3.69 13.26 9.66
N GLU A 172 -3.04 13.85 8.64
CA GLU A 172 -3.66 14.85 7.79
C GLU A 172 -4.78 14.22 6.93
N LEU A 173 -4.52 13.09 6.27
CA LEU A 173 -5.52 12.39 5.47
C LEU A 173 -6.78 12.05 6.31
N ARG A 174 -6.61 11.56 7.53
CA ARG A 174 -7.73 11.20 8.43
C ARG A 174 -8.56 12.39 8.90
N ARG A 175 -8.05 13.63 8.85
CA ARG A 175 -8.84 14.84 9.16
C ARG A 175 -9.94 15.08 8.14
N HIS A 176 -9.77 14.60 6.91
CA HIS A 176 -10.76 14.71 5.84
C HIS A 176 -11.77 13.54 5.85
N ALA A 177 -11.59 12.54 6.72
CA ALA A 177 -12.45 11.36 6.75
C ALA A 177 -13.90 11.68 7.13
N HIS A 178 -14.84 11.08 6.39
CA HIS A 178 -16.27 11.23 6.61
C HIS A 178 -16.76 10.28 7.70
N ILE A 179 -17.30 10.85 8.80
CA ILE A 179 -17.76 10.08 9.96
C ILE A 179 -19.25 9.77 9.81
N GLY A 180 -19.59 8.49 9.61
CA GLY A 180 -20.96 7.96 9.59
C GLY A 180 -21.11 6.78 10.54
N VAL A 181 -21.79 5.72 10.12
CA VAL A 181 -21.77 4.40 10.78
C VAL A 181 -20.38 3.79 10.72
N GLN A 182 -19.69 4.03 9.63
CA GLN A 182 -18.27 3.75 9.42
C GLN A 182 -17.54 5.06 9.13
N VAL A 183 -16.22 5.09 9.32
CA VAL A 183 -15.36 6.19 8.90
C VAL A 183 -14.80 5.85 7.52
N ASN A 184 -14.95 6.78 6.58
CA ASN A 184 -14.60 6.55 5.18
C ASN A 184 -13.73 7.68 4.63
N LEU A 185 -12.79 7.33 3.76
CA LEU A 185 -12.09 8.26 2.87
C LEU A 185 -12.71 8.17 1.48
N SER A 186 -12.99 9.31 0.88
CA SER A 186 -13.38 9.38 -0.53
C SER A 186 -12.14 9.32 -1.45
N LYS A 187 -12.37 9.07 -2.74
CA LYS A 187 -11.32 9.21 -3.74
C LYS A 187 -10.71 10.61 -3.69
N GLU A 188 -11.56 11.62 -3.63
CA GLU A 188 -11.18 13.04 -3.62
C GLU A 188 -10.29 13.39 -2.43
N ASP A 189 -10.56 12.84 -1.24
CA ASP A 189 -9.72 13.04 -0.06
C ASP A 189 -8.31 12.49 -0.29
N ILE A 190 -8.21 11.33 -0.93
CA ILE A 190 -6.94 10.64 -1.17
C ILE A 190 -6.12 11.35 -2.25
N ILE A 191 -6.70 11.57 -3.43
CA ILE A 191 -5.95 12.12 -4.57
C ILE A 191 -5.54 13.59 -4.37
N ASN A 192 -6.29 14.36 -3.58
CA ASN A 192 -5.98 15.76 -3.25
C ASN A 192 -5.04 15.90 -2.04
N SER A 193 -4.58 14.78 -1.43
CA SER A 193 -3.60 14.85 -0.35
C SER A 193 -2.30 15.50 -0.82
N GLN A 194 -1.81 16.45 -0.05
CA GLN A 194 -0.61 17.22 -0.39
C GLN A 194 0.65 16.41 -0.16
N MET A 195 1.64 16.63 -1.01
CA MET A 195 3.00 16.10 -0.87
C MET A 195 4.04 17.04 -1.48
N TYR A 196 5.28 16.85 -1.14
CA TYR A 196 6.40 17.54 -1.77
C TYR A 196 6.98 16.70 -2.92
N TYR A 197 7.27 17.36 -4.04
CA TYR A 197 7.92 16.78 -5.19
C TYR A 197 9.39 17.17 -5.21
N ALA A 198 10.24 16.23 -4.87
CA ALA A 198 11.67 16.37 -5.07
C ALA A 198 12.01 16.31 -6.58
N PRO A 199 13.17 16.86 -7.00
CA PRO A 199 13.73 16.61 -8.34
C PRO A 199 13.81 15.12 -8.67
N ALA A 200 13.64 14.78 -9.96
CA ALA A 200 13.57 13.39 -10.43
C ALA A 200 14.80 12.54 -10.05
N GLU A 201 15.99 13.16 -10.03
CA GLU A 201 17.24 12.54 -9.61
C GLU A 201 17.26 12.17 -8.12
N ILE A 202 16.64 12.98 -7.27
CA ILE A 202 16.51 12.69 -5.83
C ILE A 202 15.58 11.52 -5.62
N ASN A 203 14.43 11.49 -6.31
CA ASN A 203 13.48 10.37 -6.24
C ASN A 203 14.12 9.06 -6.73
N LEU A 204 14.91 9.11 -7.82
CA LEU A 204 15.64 7.94 -8.33
C LEU A 204 16.72 7.46 -7.34
N ALA A 205 17.47 8.38 -6.74
CA ALA A 205 18.48 8.06 -5.72
C ALA A 205 17.83 7.41 -4.49
N PHE A 206 16.70 7.95 -4.03
CA PHE A 206 15.92 7.37 -2.94
C PHE A 206 15.44 5.95 -3.29
N ALA A 207 14.81 5.77 -4.46
CA ALA A 207 14.35 4.46 -4.92
C ALA A 207 15.48 3.44 -4.93
N THR A 208 16.66 3.82 -5.45
CA THR A 208 17.87 2.96 -5.47
C THR A 208 18.31 2.57 -4.07
N LYS A 209 18.18 3.47 -3.09
CA LYS A 209 18.58 3.24 -1.70
C LYS A 209 17.64 2.31 -0.95
N VAL A 210 16.32 2.42 -1.17
CA VAL A 210 15.32 1.63 -0.42
C VAL A 210 14.95 0.32 -1.09
N LYS A 211 15.07 0.23 -2.43
CA LYS A 211 14.73 -0.97 -3.19
C LYS A 211 15.31 -2.27 -2.61
N PRO A 212 16.60 -2.35 -2.23
CA PRO A 212 17.14 -3.59 -1.65
C PRO A 212 16.43 -4.06 -0.38
N LEU A 213 15.90 -3.13 0.44
CA LEU A 213 15.12 -3.47 1.63
C LEU A 213 13.81 -4.15 1.25
N PHE A 214 13.11 -3.60 0.25
CA PHE A 214 11.85 -4.17 -0.25
C PHE A 214 12.08 -5.49 -1.03
N ASP A 215 13.16 -5.61 -1.78
CA ASP A 215 13.54 -6.88 -2.42
C ASP A 215 13.74 -7.98 -1.35
N CYS A 216 14.42 -7.68 -0.24
CA CYS A 216 14.56 -8.62 0.88
C CYS A 216 13.21 -8.95 1.53
N ILE A 217 12.33 -7.97 1.72
CA ILE A 217 10.98 -8.19 2.27
C ILE A 217 10.19 -9.14 1.37
N SER A 218 10.19 -8.90 0.05
CA SER A 218 9.48 -9.75 -0.92
C SER A 218 10.02 -11.17 -0.92
N LEU A 219 11.34 -11.37 -0.91
CA LEU A 219 11.96 -12.69 -0.82
C LEU A 219 11.59 -13.42 0.47
N ASN A 220 11.64 -12.75 1.62
CA ASN A 220 11.23 -13.32 2.90
C ASN A 220 9.74 -13.71 2.90
N ASN A 221 8.89 -12.89 2.30
CA ASN A 221 7.45 -13.17 2.18
C ASN A 221 7.20 -14.42 1.32
N ALA A 222 7.88 -14.54 0.18
CA ALA A 222 7.79 -15.72 -0.68
C ALA A 222 8.23 -17.00 0.06
N GLU A 223 9.32 -16.93 0.82
CA GLU A 223 9.80 -18.05 1.63
C GLU A 223 8.80 -18.44 2.72
N ILE A 224 8.20 -17.46 3.41
CA ILE A 224 7.17 -17.69 4.45
C ILE A 224 5.96 -18.40 3.85
N VAL A 225 5.48 -17.97 2.69
CA VAL A 225 4.35 -18.62 1.99
C VAL A 225 4.70 -20.07 1.68
N GLN A 226 5.86 -20.33 1.06
CA GLN A 226 6.29 -21.69 0.71
C GLN A 226 6.45 -22.60 1.93
N LEU A 227 7.02 -22.09 3.02
CA LEU A 227 7.18 -22.86 4.26
C LEU A 227 5.82 -23.18 4.90
N THR A 228 4.88 -22.24 4.86
CA THR A 228 3.52 -22.42 5.39
C THR A 228 2.78 -23.51 4.60
N GLU A 229 2.81 -23.46 3.27
CA GLU A 229 2.21 -24.47 2.41
C GLU A 229 2.82 -25.85 2.65
N THR A 230 4.15 -25.94 2.76
CA THR A 230 4.86 -27.19 3.07
C THR A 230 4.46 -27.75 4.43
N ALA A 231 4.34 -26.92 5.46
CA ALA A 231 3.91 -27.34 6.79
C ALA A 231 2.48 -27.89 6.79
N LEU A 232 1.55 -27.25 6.05
CA LEU A 232 0.18 -27.73 5.89
C LEU A 232 0.11 -29.08 5.18
N GLN A 233 0.91 -29.29 4.13
CA GLN A 233 1.00 -30.56 3.42
C GLN A 233 1.50 -31.70 4.32
N ILE A 234 2.54 -31.45 5.13
CA ILE A 234 3.06 -32.43 6.09
C ILE A 234 2.01 -32.77 7.14
N GLN A 235 1.31 -31.76 7.70
CA GLN A 235 0.24 -32.01 8.68
C GLN A 235 -0.88 -32.87 8.09
N ALA A 236 -1.30 -32.58 6.84
CA ALA A 236 -2.31 -33.38 6.16
C ALA A 236 -1.88 -34.85 5.91
N GLN A 237 -0.59 -35.11 5.71
CA GLN A 237 -0.04 -36.47 5.58
C GLN A 237 0.01 -37.22 6.91
N LEU A 238 0.32 -36.54 8.02
CA LEU A 238 0.40 -37.14 9.35
C LEU A 238 -0.97 -37.41 9.98
N SER A 239 -2.02 -36.79 9.48
CA SER A 239 -3.41 -36.96 9.96
C SER A 239 -4.19 -38.05 9.24
N ARG A 240 -3.55 -38.74 8.29
CA ARG A 240 -4.08 -39.93 7.56
C ARG A 240 -3.50 -41.21 8.13
#